data_549b62de0ac4f5a98a8d6da8d02fe1f5
#
_entry.id   549b62de0ac4f5a98a8d6da8d02fe1f5
#
_cell.length_a   1.000
_cell.length_b   1.000
_cell.length_c   1.000
_cell.angle_alpha   90.00
_cell.angle_beta   90.00
_cell.angle_gamma   90.00
#
_symmetry.space_group_name_H-M   'P 1'
#
loop_
_entity.id
_entity.type
_entity.pdbx_description
1 polymer ?
#
loop_
_entity_poly.entity_id
_entity_poly.type
_entity_poly.pdbx_seq_one_letter_code
_entity_poly.pdbx_strand_id
1 'polypeptide(L)'
;MGNKHIWDNHLKVNLHNFGCKKIFVISRDDATRRRKDFESAWSHFDGFDYEFVDAVKTEDINVDEVKSDKFYDAAGSLSKTIYATFLSHQKVYKKICEQPEFQKDQSIPFLVMEDDARPTPALIDSIYDGEYKGILKKLSKYSWNVFFWGR
;
A
#
# COMPACT_ATOMS: atom_id res chain seq x y z
N MET A 1 10.14 17.16 26.19
CA MET A 1 10.35 15.81 26.76
C MET A 1 9.70 14.82 25.81
N GLY A 2 10.51 14.12 25.02
CA GLY A 2 10.00 13.22 23.98
C GLY A 2 9.45 11.95 24.61
N ASN A 3 8.28 11.56 24.22
CA ASN A 3 7.62 10.31 24.59
C ASN A 3 8.41 9.10 24.07
N LYS A 4 9.46 8.74 24.79
CA LYS A 4 10.30 7.56 24.51
C LYS A 4 9.64 6.25 24.96
N HIS A 5 8.46 6.29 25.58
CA HIS A 5 7.86 5.16 26.30
C HIS A 5 6.81 4.38 25.53
N ILE A 6 6.38 4.83 24.33
CA ILE A 6 5.31 4.14 23.58
C ILE A 6 5.86 2.95 22.78
N TRP A 7 7.14 2.97 22.46
CA TRP A 7 7.77 1.96 21.60
C TRP A 7 8.37 0.75 22.35
N ASP A 8 8.53 0.85 23.69
CA ASP A 8 9.19 -0.19 24.48
C ASP A 8 8.21 -1.25 25.07
N ASN A 9 6.93 -1.03 25.00
CA ASN A 9 5.96 -2.01 25.45
C ASN A 9 5.43 -2.82 24.25
N HIS A 10 5.80 -4.07 24.22
CA HIS A 10 5.50 -5.18 23.31
C HIS A 10 4.00 -5.42 22.97
N LEU A 11 3.22 -4.37 22.77
CA LEU A 11 1.88 -4.47 22.24
C LEU A 11 1.97 -4.50 20.71
N LYS A 12 2.11 -5.69 20.19
CA LYS A 12 2.07 -5.96 18.77
C LYS A 12 0.66 -5.67 18.25
N VAL A 13 0.54 -4.65 17.42
CA VAL A 13 -0.71 -4.30 16.77
C VAL A 13 -0.99 -5.30 15.67
N ASN A 14 -2.05 -6.04 15.77
CA ASN A 14 -2.42 -7.03 14.77
C ASN A 14 -3.17 -6.36 13.61
N LEU A 15 -2.52 -6.25 12.46
CA LEU A 15 -3.10 -5.66 11.26
C LEU A 15 -4.22 -6.50 10.63
N HIS A 16 -4.35 -7.77 10.96
CA HIS A 16 -5.53 -8.55 10.57
C HIS A 16 -6.84 -7.95 11.11
N ASN A 17 -6.76 -7.17 12.18
CA ASN A 17 -7.91 -6.43 12.70
C ASN A 17 -8.41 -5.35 11.74
N PHE A 18 -7.64 -4.89 10.75
CA PHE A 18 -8.09 -4.02 9.68
C PHE A 18 -8.96 -4.73 8.63
N GLY A 19 -9.14 -6.04 8.75
CA GLY A 19 -9.87 -6.83 7.77
C GLY A 19 -9.14 -7.05 6.44
N CYS A 20 -7.96 -6.45 6.25
CA CYS A 20 -7.15 -6.68 5.07
C CYS A 20 -6.52 -8.06 5.11
N LYS A 21 -6.62 -8.78 3.99
CA LYS A 21 -6.07 -10.14 3.88
C LYS A 21 -4.58 -10.15 3.60
N LYS A 22 -4.13 -9.22 2.79
CA LYS A 22 -2.74 -9.13 2.35
C LYS A 22 -2.38 -7.68 2.03
N ILE A 23 -1.11 -7.39 2.15
CA ILE A 23 -0.52 -6.09 1.84
C ILE A 23 0.43 -6.25 0.67
N PHE A 24 0.26 -5.45 -0.36
CA PHE A 24 1.21 -5.35 -1.45
C PHE A 24 2.02 -4.07 -1.32
N VAL A 25 3.34 -4.20 -1.38
CA VAL A 25 4.25 -3.07 -1.24
C VAL A 25 4.98 -2.85 -2.56
N ILE A 26 4.69 -1.75 -3.22
CA ILE A 26 5.37 -1.36 -4.46
C ILE A 26 6.77 -0.89 -4.10
N SER A 27 7.78 -1.54 -4.64
CA SER A 27 9.19 -1.20 -4.44
C SER A 27 10.03 -1.64 -5.62
N ARG A 28 11.06 -0.88 -5.98
CA ARG A 28 12.03 -1.33 -6.98
C ARG A 28 12.78 -2.57 -6.48
N ASP A 29 13.07 -3.50 -7.36
CA ASP A 29 13.83 -4.72 -7.05
C ASP A 29 15.24 -4.43 -6.54
N ASP A 30 15.85 -3.34 -7.01
CA ASP A 30 17.18 -2.87 -6.63
C ASP A 30 17.19 -1.95 -5.39
N ALA A 31 16.03 -1.56 -4.86
CA ALA A 31 15.89 -0.65 -3.72
C ALA A 31 16.11 -1.35 -2.36
N THR A 32 17.18 -2.12 -2.22
CA THR A 32 17.45 -2.95 -1.04
C THR A 32 17.41 -2.17 0.29
N ARG A 33 17.94 -0.93 0.31
CA ARG A 33 17.91 -0.09 1.50
C ARG A 33 16.49 0.33 1.85
N ARG A 34 15.69 0.80 0.87
CA ARG A 34 14.31 1.24 1.10
C ARG A 34 13.44 0.09 1.61
N ARG A 35 13.61 -1.13 1.05
CA ARG A 35 12.92 -2.34 1.53
C ARG A 35 13.26 -2.63 2.99
N LYS A 36 14.54 -2.58 3.38
CA LYS A 36 14.96 -2.75 4.79
C LYS A 36 14.40 -1.67 5.71
N ASP A 37 14.42 -0.41 5.27
CA ASP A 37 13.86 0.70 6.03
C ASP A 37 12.34 0.55 6.22
N PHE A 38 11.63 0.05 5.20
CA PHE A 38 10.20 -0.30 5.27
C PHE A 38 9.98 -1.43 6.28
N GLU A 39 10.69 -2.53 6.14
CA GLU A 39 10.59 -3.69 7.05
C GLU A 39 10.85 -3.29 8.51
N SER A 40 11.87 -2.49 8.75
CA SER A 40 12.18 -1.97 10.08
C SER A 40 11.04 -1.12 10.65
N ALA A 41 10.46 -0.23 9.84
CA ALA A 41 9.39 0.66 10.28
C ALA A 41 8.11 -0.11 10.65
N TRP A 42 7.83 -1.23 9.98
CA TRP A 42 6.63 -2.04 10.18
C TRP A 42 6.85 -3.27 11.06
N SER A 43 8.09 -3.52 11.52
CA SER A 43 8.46 -4.70 12.33
C SER A 43 7.73 -4.81 13.68
N HIS A 44 7.16 -3.70 14.16
CA HIS A 44 6.41 -3.65 15.42
C HIS A 44 4.94 -4.09 15.30
N PHE A 45 4.49 -4.38 14.06
CA PHE A 45 3.11 -4.77 13.80
C PHE A 45 3.02 -6.28 13.61
N ASP A 46 2.19 -6.94 14.43
CA ASP A 46 1.87 -8.36 14.24
C ASP A 46 0.91 -8.55 13.07
N GLY A 47 1.02 -9.69 12.41
CA GLY A 47 0.14 -10.04 11.30
C GLY A 47 0.34 -9.15 10.06
N PHE A 48 1.50 -8.53 9.93
CA PHE A 48 1.89 -7.76 8.75
C PHE A 48 2.36 -8.74 7.66
N ASP A 49 1.39 -9.40 7.04
CA ASP A 49 1.66 -10.26 5.87
C ASP A 49 1.71 -9.39 4.62
N TYR A 50 2.90 -9.14 4.13
CA TYR A 50 3.15 -8.29 2.97
C TYR A 50 3.99 -9.01 1.92
N GLU A 51 3.84 -8.53 0.71
CA GLU A 51 4.62 -8.98 -0.44
C GLU A 51 5.12 -7.78 -1.22
N PHE A 52 6.43 -7.71 -1.48
CA PHE A 52 6.97 -6.73 -2.40
C PHE A 52 6.57 -7.05 -3.84
N VAL A 53 6.08 -6.04 -4.53
CA VAL A 53 5.82 -6.06 -5.96
C VAL A 53 6.81 -5.14 -6.64
N ASP A 54 7.61 -5.70 -7.54
CA ASP A 54 8.64 -4.93 -8.23
C ASP A 54 8.02 -3.84 -9.09
N ALA A 55 8.37 -2.60 -8.75
CA ALA A 55 7.94 -1.42 -9.46
C ALA A 55 8.47 -1.41 -10.90
N VAL A 56 7.70 -0.83 -11.80
CA VAL A 56 8.18 -0.52 -13.15
C VAL A 56 9.20 0.61 -13.05
N LYS A 57 10.38 0.41 -13.63
CA LYS A 57 11.45 1.41 -13.62
C LYS A 57 11.21 2.45 -14.70
N THR A 58 11.52 3.71 -14.39
CA THR A 58 11.36 4.81 -15.33
C THR A 58 12.23 4.61 -16.58
N GLU A 59 13.40 4.03 -16.40
CA GLU A 59 14.33 3.68 -17.48
C GLU A 59 13.80 2.64 -18.46
N ASP A 60 12.91 1.77 -18.01
CA ASP A 60 12.30 0.70 -18.85
C ASP A 60 11.13 1.23 -19.69
N ILE A 61 10.71 2.48 -19.51
CA ILE A 61 9.63 3.08 -20.29
C ILE A 61 10.13 3.51 -21.67
N ASN A 62 9.68 2.79 -22.69
CA ASN A 62 9.85 3.19 -24.06
C ASN A 62 8.76 4.21 -24.46
N VAL A 63 9.14 5.49 -24.59
CA VAL A 63 8.19 6.57 -24.88
C VAL A 63 7.48 6.38 -26.21
N ASP A 64 8.15 5.82 -27.21
CA ASP A 64 7.55 5.65 -28.53
C ASP A 64 6.49 4.54 -28.56
N GLU A 65 6.63 3.53 -27.71
CA GLU A 65 5.62 2.50 -27.54
C GLU A 65 4.40 3.00 -26.74
N VAL A 66 4.60 3.88 -25.76
CA VAL A 66 3.52 4.36 -24.89
C VAL A 66 2.80 5.60 -25.44
N LYS A 67 3.32 6.28 -26.42
CA LYS A 67 2.65 7.44 -27.09
C LYS A 67 1.28 7.08 -27.67
N SER A 68 1.06 5.82 -28.01
CA SER A 68 -0.24 5.32 -28.48
C SER A 68 -1.21 4.97 -27.36
N ASP A 69 -0.74 4.94 -26.11
CA ASP A 69 -1.59 4.68 -24.96
C ASP A 69 -2.40 5.94 -24.63
N LYS A 70 -3.74 5.82 -24.70
CA LYS A 70 -4.65 6.94 -24.40
C LYS A 70 -4.48 7.53 -23.00
N PHE A 71 -3.95 6.75 -22.05
CA PHE A 71 -3.66 7.25 -20.69
C PHE A 71 -2.40 8.09 -20.66
N TYR A 72 -1.43 7.80 -21.52
CA TYR A 72 -0.23 8.63 -21.67
C TYR A 72 -0.55 9.95 -22.37
N ASP A 73 -1.38 9.91 -23.40
CA ASP A 73 -1.79 11.08 -24.19
C ASP A 73 -2.76 12.00 -23.41
N ALA A 74 -3.70 11.43 -22.66
CA ALA A 74 -4.70 12.18 -21.89
C ALA A 74 -4.08 13.07 -20.81
N ALA A 75 -2.86 12.77 -20.38
CA ALA A 75 -2.17 13.50 -19.35
C ALA A 75 -1.19 14.56 -19.87
N GLY A 76 -1.02 14.68 -21.17
CA GLY A 76 -0.36 15.80 -21.92
C GLY A 76 1.10 16.09 -21.60
N SER A 77 1.60 15.73 -20.43
CA SER A 77 2.97 15.94 -19.96
C SER A 77 3.35 15.01 -18.83
N LEU A 78 2.74 13.81 -18.78
CA LEU A 78 3.14 12.83 -17.81
C LEU A 78 4.62 12.50 -17.98
N SER A 79 5.40 12.84 -16.97
CA SER A 79 6.78 12.38 -16.92
C SER A 79 6.80 10.86 -16.96
N LYS A 80 7.84 10.28 -17.54
CA LYS A 80 8.05 8.81 -17.51
C LYS A 80 7.88 8.23 -16.10
N THR A 81 8.26 8.99 -15.09
CA THR A 81 8.16 8.60 -13.68
C THR A 81 6.71 8.38 -13.26
N ILE A 82 5.82 9.32 -13.58
CA ILE A 82 4.39 9.19 -13.23
C ILE A 82 3.78 7.98 -13.96
N TYR A 83 4.13 7.78 -15.22
CA TYR A 83 3.65 6.65 -16.00
C TYR A 83 4.17 5.31 -15.44
N ALA A 84 5.45 5.23 -15.05
CA ALA A 84 6.02 4.07 -14.38
C ALA A 84 5.31 3.76 -13.05
N THR A 85 4.98 4.79 -12.27
CA THR A 85 4.18 4.66 -11.04
C THR A 85 2.79 4.09 -11.35
N PHE A 86 2.10 4.65 -12.35
CA PHE A 86 0.80 4.14 -12.78
C PHE A 86 0.86 2.66 -13.18
N LEU A 87 1.84 2.26 -13.99
CA LEU A 87 2.03 0.87 -14.39
C LEU A 87 2.35 -0.04 -13.20
N SER A 88 3.09 0.46 -12.22
CA SER A 88 3.39 -0.27 -10.99
C SER A 88 2.12 -0.58 -10.20
N HIS A 89 1.24 0.40 -10.03
CA HIS A 89 -0.08 0.19 -9.40
C HIS A 89 -0.96 -0.75 -10.22
N GLN A 90 -0.98 -0.62 -11.55
CA GLN A 90 -1.72 -1.54 -12.42
C GLN A 90 -1.24 -2.99 -12.26
N LYS A 91 0.07 -3.20 -12.11
CA LYS A 91 0.66 -4.51 -11.85
C LYS A 91 0.16 -5.11 -10.53
N VAL A 92 0.07 -4.29 -9.47
CA VAL A 92 -0.49 -4.71 -8.17
C VAL A 92 -1.98 -5.06 -8.30
N TYR A 93 -2.78 -4.26 -8.99
CA TYR A 93 -4.20 -4.54 -9.17
C TYR A 93 -4.45 -5.84 -9.92
N LYS A 94 -3.65 -6.13 -10.95
CA LYS A 94 -3.70 -7.44 -11.63
C LYS A 94 -3.42 -8.58 -10.65
N LYS A 95 -2.38 -8.41 -9.81
CA LYS A 95 -1.99 -9.40 -8.81
C LYS A 95 -3.07 -9.59 -7.74
N ILE A 96 -3.78 -8.54 -7.34
CA ILE A 96 -4.95 -8.65 -6.43
C ILE A 96 -6.07 -9.46 -7.11
N CYS A 97 -6.38 -9.19 -8.37
CA CYS A 97 -7.39 -9.93 -9.11
C CYS A 97 -7.08 -11.42 -9.23
N GLU A 98 -5.82 -11.82 -9.17
CA GLU A 98 -5.37 -13.21 -9.22
C GLU A 98 -5.41 -13.91 -7.84
N GLN A 99 -5.65 -13.16 -6.73
CA GLN A 99 -5.71 -13.77 -5.40
C GLN A 99 -6.97 -14.66 -5.27
N PRO A 100 -6.84 -15.89 -4.77
CA PRO A 100 -7.97 -16.79 -4.60
C PRO A 100 -9.09 -16.22 -3.72
N GLU A 101 -8.71 -15.46 -2.70
CA GLU A 101 -9.65 -14.79 -1.80
C GLU A 101 -10.49 -13.75 -2.55
N PHE A 102 -9.86 -12.93 -3.40
CA PHE A 102 -10.54 -11.93 -4.20
C PHE A 102 -11.45 -12.56 -5.26
N GLN A 103 -11.01 -13.66 -5.88
CA GLN A 103 -11.81 -14.44 -6.83
C GLN A 103 -13.08 -14.99 -6.18
N LYS A 104 -12.99 -15.36 -4.91
CA LYS A 104 -14.12 -15.89 -4.14
C LYS A 104 -15.03 -14.81 -3.60
N ASP A 105 -14.49 -13.69 -3.17
CA ASP A 105 -15.22 -12.57 -2.59
C ASP A 105 -14.51 -11.25 -2.91
N GLN A 106 -15.06 -10.51 -3.89
CA GLN A 106 -14.51 -9.23 -4.35
C GLN A 106 -14.68 -8.09 -3.33
N SER A 107 -15.41 -8.31 -2.24
CA SER A 107 -15.54 -7.34 -1.15
C SER A 107 -14.37 -7.35 -0.16
N ILE A 108 -13.49 -8.34 -0.27
CA ILE A 108 -12.31 -8.45 0.61
C ILE A 108 -11.31 -7.34 0.29
N PRO A 109 -10.96 -6.48 1.27
CA PRO A 109 -10.01 -5.41 1.05
C PRO A 109 -8.57 -5.92 1.02
N PHE A 110 -7.78 -5.34 0.13
CA PHE A 110 -6.33 -5.45 0.09
C PHE A 110 -5.72 -4.08 0.34
N LEU A 111 -4.56 -4.04 0.98
CA LEU A 111 -3.83 -2.80 1.21
C LEU A 111 -2.68 -2.71 0.20
N VAL A 112 -2.55 -1.55 -0.42
CA VAL A 112 -1.43 -1.24 -1.31
C VAL A 112 -0.64 -0.10 -0.70
N MET A 113 0.66 -0.29 -0.57
CA MET A 113 1.60 0.70 -0.04
C MET A 113 2.76 0.91 -1.01
N GLU A 114 3.45 2.04 -0.87
CA GLU A 114 4.78 2.24 -1.45
C GLU A 114 5.85 2.01 -0.37
N ASP A 115 7.09 1.74 -0.76
CA ASP A 115 8.18 1.39 0.16
C ASP A 115 8.67 2.54 1.04
N ASP A 116 8.14 3.75 0.85
CA ASP A 116 8.34 4.90 1.72
C ASP A 116 7.19 5.14 2.72
N ALA A 117 6.13 4.34 2.67
CA ALA A 117 5.07 4.40 3.65
C ALA A 117 5.60 4.13 5.07
N ARG A 118 5.18 4.97 6.02
CA ARG A 118 5.59 4.86 7.43
C ARG A 118 4.37 4.93 8.33
N PRO A 119 4.33 4.11 9.40
CA PRO A 119 3.29 4.26 10.40
C PRO A 119 3.43 5.61 11.09
N THR A 120 2.32 6.34 11.20
CA THR A 120 2.29 7.60 11.94
C THR A 120 1.85 7.36 13.37
N PRO A 121 2.23 8.22 14.34
CA PRO A 121 1.70 8.15 15.70
C PRO A 121 0.18 8.13 15.74
N ALA A 122 -0.48 8.94 14.91
CA ALA A 122 -1.94 8.97 14.83
C ALA A 122 -2.54 7.64 14.36
N LEU A 123 -1.90 6.95 13.42
CA LEU A 123 -2.32 5.60 13.01
C LEU A 123 -2.20 4.62 14.19
N ILE A 124 -1.08 4.68 14.89
CA ILE A 124 -0.80 3.81 16.03
C ILE A 124 -1.84 4.05 17.13
N ASP A 125 -2.07 5.31 17.49
CA ASP A 125 -3.05 5.69 18.50
C ASP A 125 -4.46 5.22 18.11
N SER A 126 -4.88 5.44 16.87
CA SER A 126 -6.21 5.00 16.38
C SER A 126 -6.39 3.48 16.42
N ILE A 127 -5.30 2.74 16.27
CA ILE A 127 -5.31 1.28 16.40
C ILE A 127 -5.50 0.88 17.87
N TYR A 128 -4.79 1.52 18.79
CA TYR A 128 -4.91 1.27 20.23
C TYR A 128 -6.31 1.59 20.75
N ASP A 129 -6.84 2.75 20.39
CA ASP A 129 -8.14 3.22 20.85
C ASP A 129 -9.31 2.52 20.15
N GLY A 130 -9.03 1.70 19.15
CA GLY A 130 -10.03 0.99 18.36
C GLY A 130 -10.88 1.88 17.45
N GLU A 131 -10.51 3.15 17.30
CA GLU A 131 -11.22 4.12 16.44
C GLU A 131 -11.26 3.69 14.98
N TYR A 132 -10.23 2.97 14.53
CA TYR A 132 -10.19 2.38 13.17
C TYR A 132 -11.40 1.48 12.89
N LYS A 133 -11.95 0.78 13.91
CA LYS A 133 -13.17 -0.04 13.76
C LYS A 133 -14.36 0.82 13.37
N GLY A 134 -14.44 2.02 13.92
CA GLY A 134 -15.46 3.00 13.56
C GLY A 134 -15.33 3.47 12.11
N ILE A 135 -14.10 3.66 11.63
CA ILE A 135 -13.82 4.04 10.24
C ILE A 135 -14.19 2.90 9.29
N LEU A 136 -13.75 1.68 9.55
CA LEU A 136 -14.11 0.51 8.74
C LEU A 136 -15.63 0.28 8.70
N LYS A 137 -16.32 0.44 9.85
CA LYS A 137 -17.78 0.37 9.90
C LYS A 137 -18.46 1.47 9.09
N LYS A 138 -17.89 2.68 9.04
CA LYS A 138 -18.39 3.74 8.16
C LYS A 138 -18.15 3.39 6.69
N LEU A 139 -16.95 2.93 6.34
CA LEU A 139 -16.59 2.54 4.98
C LEU A 139 -17.46 1.40 4.45
N SER A 140 -17.81 0.43 5.29
CA SER A 140 -18.67 -0.70 4.89
C SER A 140 -20.11 -0.30 4.49
N LYS A 141 -20.52 0.94 4.80
CA LYS A 141 -21.82 1.48 4.39
C LYS A 141 -21.82 2.07 2.99
N TYR A 142 -20.66 2.25 2.39
CA TYR A 142 -20.51 2.85 1.08
C TYR A 142 -19.92 1.86 0.10
N SER A 143 -20.36 1.94 -1.15
CA SER A 143 -19.68 1.23 -2.24
C SER A 143 -18.46 2.03 -2.64
N TRP A 144 -17.29 1.42 -2.53
CA TRP A 144 -16.00 2.01 -2.92
C TRP A 144 -15.12 0.95 -3.57
N ASN A 145 -14.36 1.34 -4.58
CA ASN A 145 -13.39 0.46 -5.22
C ASN A 145 -11.98 0.72 -4.73
N VAL A 146 -11.67 1.97 -4.42
CA VAL A 146 -10.36 2.40 -3.90
C VAL A 146 -10.58 3.41 -2.79
N PHE A 147 -9.86 3.24 -1.70
CA PHE A 147 -9.84 4.14 -0.57
C PHE A 147 -8.40 4.54 -0.24
N PHE A 148 -8.12 5.84 -0.17
CA PHE A 148 -6.81 6.35 0.20
C PHE A 148 -6.75 6.63 1.70
N TRP A 149 -5.82 5.99 2.37
CA TRP A 149 -5.61 6.14 3.81
C TRP A 149 -4.43 7.06 4.08
N GLY A 150 -4.73 8.30 4.44
CA GLY A 150 -3.72 9.29 4.78
C GLY A 150 -3.07 9.98 3.56
N ARG A 151 -2.22 10.92 3.90
CA ARG A 151 -1.27 11.59 2.98
C ARG A 151 0.12 11.43 3.54
#